data_658126d497b16967ed93ad66628605f1
#
_entry.id   658126d497b16967ed93ad66628605f1
#
_cell.length_a   1.000
_cell.length_b   1.000
_cell.length_c   1.000
_cell.angle_alpha   90.00
_cell.angle_beta   90.00
_cell.angle_gamma   90.00
#
_symmetry.space_group_name_H-M   'P 1'
#
loop_
_entity.id
_entity.type
_entity.pdbx_description
1 polymer ?
#
loop_
_entity_poly.entity_id
_entity_poly.type
_entity_poly.pdbx_seq_one_letter_code
_entity_poly.pdbx_strand_id
1 'polypeptide(L)'
;MLRIFHTADWHLGHHLHGVSRQLEHQHFLDWLLDEMQNQQADALIVAGDIFDSANPSSAAQSQLYDFLVKARTRLPNLNIILIGGNHDSASRLDAPSPILNALGVTVVGGLSRDAQGNIDWDRLLVPLTNAAGEVKAWCGAMPFLRNADLPGSEQDTDPLISGMKTLYAELFSQLQQKASNAESLILTGHCYMVNGAVSELSERKILGGNQHALPVELFPDDIAYVALGHLHLAQKVGANEHIRYSGSPIPLSFDETDYLHQVVQVDVRLPGMAAETTPGSLRHSLPPWKSEVSQSVGNRCDRAGQSVEITAVKIPRSVQLLRIPNGKDFAVLSEVIGHLENLILDDLPIEQRPLLELRIRLEKPEPGLRQQIEEVISKLPVRLLKISTAYSGSEKSLADLKIEERLEELQPLDVFQRCYQNKYDKDAPEAMNALFNELVESLQGSE
;
A
#
# COMPACT_ATOMS: atom_id res chain seq x y z
N MET A 1 -17.20 -22.50 -8.64
CA MET A 1 -15.93 -21.74 -8.48
C MET A 1 -16.26 -20.35 -8.01
N LEU A 2 -15.44 -19.75 -7.16
CA LEU A 2 -15.48 -18.33 -6.81
C LEU A 2 -14.10 -17.74 -7.11
N ARG A 3 -14.04 -16.69 -7.92
CA ARG A 3 -12.80 -16.01 -8.31
C ARG A 3 -12.72 -14.61 -7.71
N ILE A 4 -11.72 -14.39 -6.89
CA ILE A 4 -11.51 -13.15 -6.14
C ILE A 4 -10.24 -12.47 -6.64
N PHE A 5 -10.31 -11.16 -6.87
CA PHE A 5 -9.16 -10.30 -7.07
C PHE A 5 -8.88 -9.52 -5.79
N HIS A 6 -7.66 -9.58 -5.29
CA HIS A 6 -7.19 -8.84 -4.13
C HIS A 6 -6.12 -7.83 -4.53
N THR A 7 -6.32 -6.59 -4.14
CA THR A 7 -5.39 -5.46 -4.29
C THR A 7 -5.45 -4.58 -3.05
N ALA A 8 -4.48 -3.70 -2.85
CA ALA A 8 -4.38 -2.77 -1.73
C ALA A 8 -3.50 -1.57 -2.10
N ASP A 9 -3.41 -0.61 -1.20
CA ASP A 9 -2.40 0.46 -1.22
C ASP A 9 -2.41 1.24 -2.55
N TRP A 10 -3.61 1.63 -2.99
CA TRP A 10 -3.80 2.37 -4.25
C TRP A 10 -3.23 3.78 -4.18
N HIS A 11 -3.36 4.44 -3.02
CA HIS A 11 -2.92 5.80 -2.79
C HIS A 11 -3.38 6.77 -3.90
N LEU A 12 -4.66 6.71 -4.27
CA LEU A 12 -5.22 7.63 -5.27
C LEU A 12 -5.00 9.07 -4.86
N GLY A 13 -4.47 9.88 -5.78
CA GLY A 13 -4.07 11.26 -5.51
C GLY A 13 -2.61 11.44 -5.11
N HIS A 14 -1.81 10.36 -5.08
CA HIS A 14 -0.38 10.40 -4.76
C HIS A 14 0.42 11.32 -5.71
N HIS A 15 1.42 12.03 -5.15
CA HIS A 15 2.37 12.84 -5.88
C HIS A 15 3.80 12.41 -5.55
N LEU A 16 4.56 12.00 -6.55
CA LEU A 16 5.98 11.68 -6.39
C LEU A 16 6.82 12.92 -6.68
N HIS A 17 7.44 13.50 -5.66
CA HIS A 17 8.21 14.75 -5.75
C HIS A 17 7.47 15.88 -6.50
N GLY A 18 6.17 16.05 -6.22
CA GLY A 18 5.33 17.07 -6.82
C GLY A 18 4.71 16.71 -8.18
N VAL A 19 5.07 15.55 -8.74
CA VAL A 19 4.46 15.04 -10.00
C VAL A 19 3.27 14.15 -9.68
N SER A 20 2.10 14.49 -10.21
CA SER A 20 0.87 13.70 -10.04
C SER A 20 1.02 12.31 -10.69
N ARG A 21 0.55 11.28 -9.97
CA ARG A 21 0.53 9.90 -10.44
C ARG A 21 -0.85 9.49 -11.00
N GLN A 22 -1.74 10.45 -11.20
CA GLN A 22 -3.13 10.20 -11.61
C GLN A 22 -3.23 9.39 -12.91
N LEU A 23 -2.36 9.64 -13.90
CA LEU A 23 -2.35 8.90 -15.16
C LEU A 23 -2.03 7.42 -14.94
N GLU A 24 -1.05 7.13 -14.10
CA GLU A 24 -0.64 5.75 -13.80
C GLU A 24 -1.73 5.00 -13.04
N HIS A 25 -2.38 5.66 -12.06
CA HIS A 25 -3.53 5.10 -11.38
C HIS A 25 -4.68 4.83 -12.35
N GLN A 26 -4.94 5.75 -13.31
CA GLN A 26 -5.98 5.52 -14.31
C GLN A 26 -5.67 4.30 -15.19
N HIS A 27 -4.43 4.16 -15.65
CA HIS A 27 -4.02 3.01 -16.44
C HIS A 27 -4.14 1.70 -15.66
N PHE A 28 -3.77 1.72 -14.38
CA PHE A 28 -3.95 0.57 -13.49
C PHE A 28 -5.43 0.20 -13.33
N LEU A 29 -6.30 1.16 -13.03
CA LEU A 29 -7.73 0.91 -12.83
C LEU A 29 -8.41 0.41 -14.10
N ASP A 30 -8.08 0.96 -15.26
CA ASP A 30 -8.60 0.50 -16.55
C ASP A 30 -8.09 -0.91 -16.87
N TRP A 31 -6.81 -1.21 -16.62
CA TRP A 31 -6.25 -2.55 -16.76
C TRP A 31 -6.89 -3.56 -15.81
N LEU A 32 -7.05 -3.19 -14.52
CA LEU A 32 -7.69 -4.06 -13.52
C LEU A 32 -9.11 -4.45 -13.95
N LEU A 33 -9.85 -3.48 -14.47
CA LEU A 33 -11.21 -3.71 -14.96
C LEU A 33 -11.23 -4.67 -16.14
N ASP A 34 -10.30 -4.50 -17.10
CA ASP A 34 -10.16 -5.40 -18.25
C ASP A 34 -9.78 -6.82 -17.79
N GLU A 35 -8.83 -6.93 -16.85
CA GLU A 35 -8.38 -8.22 -16.34
C GLU A 35 -9.48 -8.95 -15.58
N MET A 36 -10.20 -8.27 -14.68
CA MET A 36 -11.35 -8.84 -13.96
C MET A 36 -12.44 -9.32 -14.93
N GLN A 37 -12.70 -8.58 -16.00
CA GLN A 37 -13.67 -8.98 -17.01
C GLN A 37 -13.20 -10.20 -17.82
N ASN A 38 -11.94 -10.21 -18.25
CA ASN A 38 -11.35 -11.32 -19.02
C ASN A 38 -11.29 -12.61 -18.21
N GLN A 39 -11.02 -12.50 -16.92
CA GLN A 39 -10.95 -13.64 -15.99
C GLN A 39 -12.30 -14.00 -15.36
N GLN A 40 -13.37 -13.27 -15.66
CA GLN A 40 -14.70 -13.50 -15.09
C GLN A 40 -14.66 -13.46 -13.55
N ALA A 41 -14.15 -12.39 -12.97
CA ALA A 41 -14.05 -12.21 -11.54
C ALA A 41 -15.45 -12.15 -10.89
N ASP A 42 -15.61 -12.85 -9.75
CA ASP A 42 -16.81 -12.81 -8.91
C ASP A 42 -16.68 -11.76 -7.80
N ALA A 43 -15.45 -11.45 -7.36
CA ALA A 43 -15.22 -10.49 -6.29
C ALA A 43 -13.94 -9.66 -6.48
N LEU A 44 -13.97 -8.42 -6.00
CA LEU A 44 -12.81 -7.53 -5.82
C LEU A 44 -12.72 -7.15 -4.34
N ILE A 45 -11.55 -7.37 -3.74
CA ILE A 45 -11.21 -6.91 -2.38
C ILE A 45 -10.10 -5.87 -2.49
N VAL A 46 -10.35 -4.67 -1.97
CA VAL A 46 -9.34 -3.61 -1.83
C VAL A 46 -9.02 -3.46 -0.35
N ALA A 47 -7.83 -3.92 0.05
CA ALA A 47 -7.44 -4.06 1.44
C ALA A 47 -6.77 -2.80 2.03
N GLY A 48 -7.41 -1.64 1.87
CA GLY A 48 -7.03 -0.38 2.51
C GLY A 48 -6.07 0.50 1.71
N ASP A 49 -5.83 1.69 2.25
CA ASP A 49 -5.07 2.79 1.66
C ASP A 49 -5.52 3.10 0.23
N ILE A 50 -6.82 3.33 0.10
CA ILE A 50 -7.48 3.67 -1.17
C ILE A 50 -7.01 5.05 -1.62
N PHE A 51 -6.97 6.01 -0.69
CA PHE A 51 -6.49 7.36 -0.94
C PHE A 51 -5.13 7.62 -0.28
N ASP A 52 -4.32 8.49 -0.88
CA ASP A 52 -3.01 8.89 -0.36
C ASP A 52 -3.09 9.69 0.96
N SER A 53 -4.23 10.29 1.23
CA SER A 53 -4.45 11.08 2.44
C SER A 53 -5.89 11.05 2.91
N ALA A 54 -6.09 11.32 4.21
CA ALA A 54 -7.41 11.40 4.84
C ALA A 54 -8.33 12.49 4.25
N ASN A 55 -7.78 13.43 3.48
CA ASN A 55 -8.53 14.47 2.76
C ASN A 55 -8.22 14.41 1.26
N PRO A 56 -8.75 13.40 0.52
CA PRO A 56 -8.47 13.23 -0.89
C PRO A 56 -9.00 14.38 -1.74
N SER A 57 -8.28 14.69 -2.81
CA SER A 57 -8.73 15.67 -3.80
C SER A 57 -9.99 15.20 -4.52
N SER A 58 -10.78 16.13 -5.07
CA SER A 58 -11.95 15.77 -5.88
C SER A 58 -11.58 14.91 -7.09
N ALA A 59 -10.40 15.10 -7.67
CA ALA A 59 -9.91 14.28 -8.78
C ALA A 59 -9.67 12.83 -8.36
N ALA A 60 -9.05 12.60 -7.19
CA ALA A 60 -8.85 11.26 -6.65
C ALA A 60 -10.19 10.56 -6.34
N GLN A 61 -11.14 11.30 -5.73
CA GLN A 61 -12.48 10.77 -5.46
C GLN A 61 -13.22 10.42 -6.75
N SER A 62 -13.19 11.30 -7.75
CA SER A 62 -13.82 11.02 -9.06
C SER A 62 -13.22 9.77 -9.70
N GLN A 63 -11.89 9.61 -9.62
CA GLN A 63 -11.20 8.43 -10.17
C GLN A 63 -11.70 7.12 -9.52
N LEU A 64 -11.88 7.10 -8.20
CA LEU A 64 -12.47 5.96 -7.50
C LEU A 64 -13.91 5.68 -7.95
N TYR A 65 -14.76 6.69 -7.90
CA TYR A 65 -16.18 6.49 -8.19
C TYR A 65 -16.45 6.15 -9.66
N ASP A 66 -15.69 6.73 -10.59
CA ASP A 66 -15.75 6.39 -12.01
C ASP A 66 -15.35 4.93 -12.23
N PHE A 67 -14.31 4.44 -11.54
CA PHE A 67 -13.92 3.04 -11.57
C PHE A 67 -15.04 2.14 -11.05
N LEU A 68 -15.62 2.44 -9.89
CA LEU A 68 -16.71 1.64 -9.28
C LEU A 68 -17.93 1.57 -10.19
N VAL A 69 -18.33 2.68 -10.80
CA VAL A 69 -19.45 2.73 -11.76
C VAL A 69 -19.14 1.88 -12.99
N LYS A 70 -17.94 2.01 -13.57
CA LYS A 70 -17.50 1.19 -14.71
C LYS A 70 -17.47 -0.29 -14.35
N ALA A 71 -16.96 -0.64 -13.16
CA ALA A 71 -16.89 -2.02 -12.69
C ALA A 71 -18.28 -2.65 -12.57
N ARG A 72 -19.24 -1.95 -11.97
CA ARG A 72 -20.63 -2.42 -11.86
C ARG A 72 -21.36 -2.48 -13.20
N THR A 73 -21.03 -1.58 -14.12
CA THR A 73 -21.62 -1.59 -15.47
C THR A 73 -21.12 -2.77 -16.29
N ARG A 74 -19.81 -3.07 -16.23
CA ARG A 74 -19.20 -4.16 -17.02
C ARG A 74 -19.34 -5.53 -16.36
N LEU A 75 -19.38 -5.58 -15.03
CA LEU A 75 -19.49 -6.79 -14.21
C LEU A 75 -20.66 -6.63 -13.20
N PRO A 76 -21.93 -6.78 -13.64
CA PRO A 76 -23.08 -6.48 -12.78
C PRO A 76 -23.20 -7.33 -11.52
N ASN A 77 -22.61 -8.52 -11.50
CA ASN A 77 -22.64 -9.45 -10.36
C ASN A 77 -21.36 -9.40 -9.50
N LEU A 78 -20.40 -8.50 -9.82
CA LEU A 78 -19.15 -8.40 -9.08
C LEU A 78 -19.40 -7.96 -7.64
N ASN A 79 -18.95 -8.73 -6.67
CA ASN A 79 -18.92 -8.32 -5.26
C ASN A 79 -17.70 -7.39 -5.06
N ILE A 80 -17.91 -6.16 -4.59
CA ILE A 80 -16.81 -5.23 -4.35
C ILE A 80 -16.75 -4.92 -2.87
N ILE A 81 -15.58 -5.16 -2.25
CA ILE A 81 -15.31 -4.85 -0.84
C ILE A 81 -14.15 -3.86 -0.78
N LEU A 82 -14.37 -2.72 -0.16
CA LEU A 82 -13.35 -1.71 0.12
C LEU A 82 -13.22 -1.57 1.64
N ILE A 83 -12.04 -1.81 2.19
CA ILE A 83 -11.77 -1.49 3.60
C ILE A 83 -10.91 -0.24 3.72
N GLY A 84 -11.03 0.49 4.83
CA GLY A 84 -10.16 1.65 5.11
C GLY A 84 -8.78 1.21 5.57
N GLY A 85 -7.75 1.94 5.12
CA GLY A 85 -6.38 1.84 5.59
C GLY A 85 -6.00 2.96 6.56
N ASN A 86 -4.71 3.08 6.89
CA ASN A 86 -4.24 4.10 7.84
C ASN A 86 -4.15 5.51 7.22
N HIS A 87 -4.04 5.61 5.88
CA HIS A 87 -4.09 6.88 5.16
C HIS A 87 -5.52 7.38 4.95
N ASP A 88 -6.51 6.47 4.98
CA ASP A 88 -7.90 6.80 4.75
C ASP A 88 -8.57 7.44 5.97
N SER A 89 -9.54 8.31 5.72
CA SER A 89 -10.49 8.76 6.73
C SER A 89 -11.68 7.80 6.75
N ALA A 90 -11.85 7.04 7.84
CA ALA A 90 -12.95 6.11 8.02
C ALA A 90 -14.31 6.77 7.71
N SER A 91 -14.59 7.92 8.32
CA SER A 91 -15.87 8.63 8.15
C SER A 91 -16.11 9.12 6.71
N ARG A 92 -15.06 9.51 5.98
CA ARG A 92 -15.18 9.94 4.58
C ARG A 92 -15.39 8.78 3.63
N LEU A 93 -14.74 7.64 3.88
CA LEU A 93 -14.99 6.42 3.11
C LEU A 93 -16.40 5.88 3.38
N ASP A 94 -16.88 5.96 4.62
CA ASP A 94 -18.20 5.47 4.99
C ASP A 94 -19.34 6.39 4.55
N ALA A 95 -19.10 7.69 4.39
CA ALA A 95 -20.16 8.66 4.05
C ALA A 95 -20.98 8.28 2.79
N PRO A 96 -20.39 7.80 1.68
CA PRO A 96 -21.14 7.39 0.49
C PRO A 96 -21.73 5.97 0.59
N SER A 97 -21.51 5.22 1.68
CA SER A 97 -21.94 3.80 1.81
C SER A 97 -23.40 3.55 1.47
N PRO A 98 -24.40 4.41 1.84
CA PRO A 98 -25.78 4.15 1.47
C PRO A 98 -26.01 4.10 -0.05
N ILE A 99 -25.27 4.92 -0.81
CA ILE A 99 -25.34 4.94 -2.28
C ILE A 99 -24.54 3.77 -2.85
N LEU A 100 -23.35 3.50 -2.32
CA LEU A 100 -22.46 2.44 -2.80
C LEU A 100 -23.05 1.05 -2.53
N ASN A 101 -23.72 0.84 -1.39
CA ASN A 101 -24.42 -0.40 -1.09
C ASN A 101 -25.55 -0.68 -2.10
N ALA A 102 -26.30 0.35 -2.53
CA ALA A 102 -27.30 0.20 -3.58
C ALA A 102 -26.69 -0.20 -4.93
N LEU A 103 -25.40 0.08 -5.15
CA LEU A 103 -24.62 -0.36 -6.30
C LEU A 103 -23.94 -1.73 -6.06
N GLY A 104 -24.15 -2.39 -4.92
CA GLY A 104 -23.50 -3.67 -4.59
C GLY A 104 -22.01 -3.51 -4.26
N VAL A 105 -21.60 -2.34 -3.75
CA VAL A 105 -20.26 -2.06 -3.24
C VAL A 105 -20.31 -1.94 -1.74
N THR A 106 -19.63 -2.81 -1.02
CA THR A 106 -19.52 -2.76 0.44
C THR A 106 -18.28 -1.94 0.82
N VAL A 107 -18.48 -0.92 1.65
CA VAL A 107 -17.39 -0.09 2.17
C VAL A 107 -17.37 -0.22 3.68
N VAL A 108 -16.18 -0.51 4.23
CA VAL A 108 -15.91 -0.56 5.67
C VAL A 108 -14.72 0.35 5.96
N GLY A 109 -14.98 1.65 6.12
CA GLY A 109 -13.93 2.64 6.37
C GLY A 109 -13.32 2.53 7.77
N GLY A 110 -14.09 2.05 8.75
CA GLY A 110 -13.66 1.84 10.13
C GLY A 110 -14.67 1.00 10.91
N LEU A 111 -14.33 0.62 12.15
CA LEU A 111 -15.27 -0.05 13.04
C LEU A 111 -16.40 0.91 13.42
N SER A 112 -17.64 0.46 13.21
CA SER A 112 -18.83 1.15 13.69
C SER A 112 -19.31 0.53 14.99
N ARG A 113 -19.86 1.37 15.88
CA ARG A 113 -20.44 0.95 17.15
C ARG A 113 -21.87 1.47 17.28
N ASP A 114 -22.71 0.66 17.89
CA ASP A 114 -24.07 1.07 18.21
C ASP A 114 -24.09 2.12 19.35
N ALA A 115 -25.29 2.59 19.71
CA ALA A 115 -25.47 3.57 20.77
C ALA A 115 -25.07 3.04 22.19
N GLN A 116 -24.92 1.73 22.34
CA GLN A 116 -24.47 1.05 23.54
C GLN A 116 -22.96 0.79 23.55
N GLY A 117 -22.26 1.12 22.46
CA GLY A 117 -20.82 0.93 22.30
C GLY A 117 -20.40 -0.44 21.76
N ASN A 118 -21.35 -1.33 21.41
CA ASN A 118 -21.05 -2.63 20.82
C ASN A 118 -20.66 -2.47 19.36
N ILE A 119 -19.75 -3.34 18.88
CA ILE A 119 -19.36 -3.34 17.48
C ILE A 119 -20.50 -3.89 16.62
N ASP A 120 -20.76 -3.21 15.51
CA ASP A 120 -21.69 -3.68 14.47
C ASP A 120 -21.01 -4.74 13.60
N TRP A 121 -21.02 -5.98 14.07
CA TRP A 121 -20.40 -7.10 13.39
C TRP A 121 -21.05 -7.43 12.04
N ASP A 122 -22.37 -7.26 11.92
CA ASP A 122 -23.09 -7.56 10.68
C ASP A 122 -22.55 -6.74 9.48
N ARG A 123 -22.07 -5.55 9.73
CA ARG A 123 -21.44 -4.70 8.71
C ARG A 123 -20.12 -5.26 8.18
N LEU A 124 -19.41 -6.05 9.00
CA LEU A 124 -18.12 -6.65 8.65
C LEU A 124 -18.28 -8.00 7.94
N LEU A 125 -19.47 -8.61 7.99
CA LEU A 125 -19.74 -9.95 7.46
C LEU A 125 -20.33 -9.85 6.06
N VAL A 126 -19.49 -10.00 5.04
CA VAL A 126 -19.88 -9.79 3.64
C VAL A 126 -19.99 -11.13 2.90
N PRO A 127 -21.19 -11.51 2.40
CA PRO A 127 -21.30 -12.71 1.58
C PRO A 127 -20.65 -12.48 0.20
N LEU A 128 -19.88 -13.44 -0.27
CA LEU A 128 -19.32 -13.47 -1.61
C LEU A 128 -20.09 -14.48 -2.46
N THR A 129 -20.75 -13.98 -3.50
CA THR A 129 -21.56 -14.77 -4.41
C THR A 129 -20.85 -15.03 -5.73
N ASN A 130 -21.09 -16.20 -6.31
CA ASN A 130 -20.69 -16.47 -7.67
C ASN A 130 -21.65 -15.81 -8.68
N ALA A 131 -21.37 -15.95 -9.98
CA ALA A 131 -22.20 -15.40 -11.06
C ALA A 131 -23.67 -15.87 -11.04
N ALA A 132 -23.97 -17.01 -10.39
CA ALA A 132 -25.34 -17.54 -10.22
C ALA A 132 -26.05 -16.94 -8.98
N GLY A 133 -25.40 -16.07 -8.22
CA GLY A 133 -25.95 -15.47 -7.00
C GLY A 133 -25.89 -16.39 -5.76
N GLU A 134 -25.17 -17.51 -5.85
CA GLU A 134 -25.01 -18.44 -4.72
C GLU A 134 -23.84 -17.99 -3.84
N VAL A 135 -24.04 -17.92 -2.53
CA VAL A 135 -22.96 -17.64 -1.56
C VAL A 135 -21.98 -18.82 -1.58
N LYS A 136 -20.71 -18.52 -1.81
CA LYS A 136 -19.62 -19.50 -1.86
C LYS A 136 -18.56 -19.25 -0.78
N ALA A 137 -18.48 -18.02 -0.29
CA ALA A 137 -17.61 -17.65 0.80
C ALA A 137 -18.21 -16.50 1.61
N TRP A 138 -17.70 -16.32 2.82
CA TRP A 138 -17.95 -15.14 3.63
C TRP A 138 -16.64 -14.40 3.88
N CYS A 139 -16.68 -13.10 3.73
CA CYS A 139 -15.54 -12.23 3.98
C CYS A 139 -15.76 -11.44 5.28
N GLY A 140 -14.84 -11.58 6.23
CA GLY A 140 -14.72 -10.69 7.38
C GLY A 140 -13.92 -9.45 6.98
N ALA A 141 -14.60 -8.37 6.70
CA ALA A 141 -14.04 -7.13 6.17
C ALA A 141 -13.46 -6.24 7.29
N MET A 142 -12.34 -6.65 7.90
CA MET A 142 -11.69 -5.88 8.96
C MET A 142 -10.89 -4.71 8.37
N PRO A 143 -11.21 -3.45 8.71
CA PRO A 143 -10.45 -2.28 8.27
C PRO A 143 -9.19 -2.08 9.14
N PHE A 144 -8.42 -1.03 8.85
CA PHE A 144 -7.36 -0.57 9.74
C PHE A 144 -7.91 -0.23 11.12
N LEU A 145 -7.31 -0.82 12.16
CA LEU A 145 -7.70 -0.63 13.54
C LEU A 145 -6.81 0.44 14.21
N ARG A 146 -7.45 1.46 14.77
CA ARG A 146 -6.78 2.49 15.56
C ARG A 146 -6.75 2.07 17.03
N ASN A 147 -5.87 2.64 17.82
CA ASN A 147 -5.80 2.35 19.27
C ASN A 147 -7.15 2.54 19.97
N ALA A 148 -7.94 3.54 19.54
CA ALA A 148 -9.27 3.81 20.08
C ALA A 148 -10.33 2.74 19.75
N ASP A 149 -10.08 1.92 18.75
CA ASP A 149 -10.98 0.83 18.34
C ASP A 149 -10.80 -0.42 19.22
N LEU A 150 -9.62 -0.55 19.86
CA LEU A 150 -9.23 -1.74 20.59
C LEU A 150 -9.92 -1.81 21.97
N PRO A 151 -10.36 -3.00 22.40
CA PRO A 151 -10.83 -3.18 23.76
C PRO A 151 -9.68 -2.96 24.75
N GLY A 152 -9.91 -2.15 25.78
CA GLY A 152 -8.92 -1.89 26.83
C GLY A 152 -8.65 -3.15 27.64
N SER A 153 -7.36 -3.44 27.88
CA SER A 153 -6.92 -4.44 28.84
C SER A 153 -5.85 -3.82 29.73
N GLU A 154 -6.14 -3.68 31.01
CA GLU A 154 -5.20 -3.12 32.01
C GLU A 154 -4.13 -4.16 32.45
N GLN A 155 -4.23 -5.41 32.03
CA GLN A 155 -3.42 -6.52 32.54
C GLN A 155 -2.44 -7.11 31.53
N ASP A 156 -2.46 -6.70 30.25
CA ASP A 156 -1.63 -7.28 29.21
C ASP A 156 -0.30 -6.54 29.02
N THR A 157 0.74 -7.31 28.78
CA THR A 157 2.09 -6.77 28.46
C THR A 157 2.12 -5.98 27.16
N ASP A 158 1.17 -6.24 26.23
CA ASP A 158 0.96 -5.50 25.01
C ASP A 158 -0.54 -5.37 24.70
N PRO A 159 -1.17 -4.28 25.16
CA PRO A 159 -2.61 -4.06 24.98
C PRO A 159 -3.03 -3.99 23.51
N LEU A 160 -2.15 -3.55 22.61
CA LEU A 160 -2.45 -3.42 21.20
C LEU A 160 -2.57 -4.80 20.53
N ILE A 161 -1.57 -5.65 20.71
CA ILE A 161 -1.58 -7.01 20.13
C ILE A 161 -2.76 -7.81 20.73
N SER A 162 -2.99 -7.68 22.03
CA SER A 162 -4.09 -8.38 22.71
C SER A 162 -5.45 -7.89 22.22
N GLY A 163 -5.64 -6.58 22.10
CA GLY A 163 -6.87 -5.99 21.57
C GLY A 163 -7.16 -6.43 20.14
N MET A 164 -6.14 -6.43 19.28
CA MET A 164 -6.28 -6.93 17.91
C MET A 164 -6.63 -8.41 17.86
N LYS A 165 -5.96 -9.26 18.65
CA LYS A 165 -6.29 -10.69 18.77
C LYS A 165 -7.73 -10.90 19.17
N THR A 166 -8.22 -10.14 20.13
CA THR A 166 -9.61 -10.21 20.60
C THR A 166 -10.60 -9.88 19.48
N LEU A 167 -10.36 -8.79 18.73
CA LEU A 167 -11.26 -8.37 17.64
C LEU A 167 -11.27 -9.35 16.48
N TYR A 168 -10.10 -9.86 16.07
CA TYR A 168 -10.05 -10.86 14.99
C TYR A 168 -10.64 -12.20 15.40
N ALA A 169 -10.43 -12.63 16.65
CA ALA A 169 -11.05 -13.87 17.17
C ALA A 169 -12.58 -13.75 17.22
N GLU A 170 -13.11 -12.60 17.64
CA GLU A 170 -14.55 -12.34 17.64
C GLU A 170 -15.12 -12.31 16.22
N LEU A 171 -14.48 -11.55 15.29
CA LEU A 171 -14.90 -11.53 13.89
C LEU A 171 -14.92 -12.93 13.28
N PHE A 172 -13.91 -13.73 13.57
CA PHE A 172 -13.85 -15.11 13.10
C PHE A 172 -14.98 -15.97 13.68
N SER A 173 -15.29 -15.80 14.96
CA SER A 173 -16.44 -16.48 15.61
C SER A 173 -17.76 -16.12 14.94
N GLN A 174 -17.97 -14.83 14.64
CA GLN A 174 -19.16 -14.35 13.93
C GLN A 174 -19.24 -14.91 12.49
N LEU A 175 -18.12 -14.98 11.77
CA LEU A 175 -18.03 -15.62 10.46
C LEU A 175 -18.42 -17.09 10.51
N GLN A 176 -17.92 -17.83 11.50
CA GLN A 176 -18.22 -19.26 11.65
C GLN A 176 -19.72 -19.51 11.94
N GLN A 177 -20.38 -18.60 12.67
CA GLN A 177 -21.81 -18.71 12.93
C GLN A 177 -22.65 -18.38 11.69
N LYS A 178 -22.18 -17.50 10.84
CA LYS A 178 -22.88 -17.05 9.63
C LYS A 178 -22.74 -18.03 8.48
N ALA A 179 -21.53 -18.58 8.30
CA ALA A 179 -21.18 -19.46 7.18
C ALA A 179 -21.60 -20.92 7.42
N SER A 180 -22.14 -21.56 6.41
CA SER A 180 -22.32 -23.01 6.39
C SER A 180 -20.97 -23.73 6.29
N ASN A 181 -20.95 -25.03 6.58
CA ASN A 181 -19.73 -25.85 6.45
C ASN A 181 -19.24 -26.04 5.00
N ALA A 182 -20.06 -25.65 4.02
CA ALA A 182 -19.74 -25.74 2.60
C ALA A 182 -19.17 -24.42 2.04
N GLU A 183 -19.09 -23.37 2.86
CA GLU A 183 -18.65 -22.04 2.45
C GLU A 183 -17.27 -21.71 3.02
N SER A 184 -16.41 -21.15 2.20
CA SER A 184 -15.07 -20.71 2.59
C SER A 184 -15.11 -19.46 3.44
N LEU A 185 -14.11 -19.28 4.30
CA LEU A 185 -13.93 -18.05 5.08
C LEU A 185 -12.73 -17.29 4.58
N ILE A 186 -12.93 -15.99 4.40
CA ILE A 186 -11.92 -15.04 3.96
C ILE A 186 -11.84 -13.92 5.01
N LEU A 187 -10.65 -13.43 5.28
CA LEU A 187 -10.46 -12.24 6.12
C LEU A 187 -9.73 -11.16 5.35
N THR A 188 -9.95 -9.92 5.75
CA THR A 188 -9.12 -8.80 5.35
C THR A 188 -8.38 -8.21 6.54
N GLY A 189 -7.36 -7.43 6.26
CA GLY A 189 -6.69 -6.61 7.24
C GLY A 189 -5.81 -5.56 6.58
N HIS A 190 -5.63 -4.44 7.28
CA HIS A 190 -4.66 -3.43 6.89
C HIS A 190 -3.73 -3.19 8.08
N CYS A 191 -2.65 -3.97 8.17
CA CYS A 191 -1.80 -4.04 9.36
C CYS A 191 -0.41 -4.59 9.04
N TYR A 192 0.54 -4.37 9.94
CA TYR A 192 1.90 -4.88 9.84
C TYR A 192 2.05 -6.23 10.54
N MET A 193 2.51 -7.25 9.81
CA MET A 193 2.74 -8.59 10.33
C MET A 193 4.23 -8.84 10.61
N VAL A 194 4.54 -9.66 11.62
CA VAL A 194 5.91 -10.11 11.90
C VAL A 194 6.55 -10.71 10.64
N ASN A 195 7.81 -10.34 10.38
CA ASN A 195 8.58 -10.75 9.20
C ASN A 195 8.09 -10.19 7.86
N GLY A 196 7.20 -9.19 7.84
CA GLY A 196 6.92 -8.42 6.62
C GLY A 196 8.14 -7.55 6.24
N ALA A 197 8.54 -7.58 4.97
CA ALA A 197 9.57 -6.67 4.46
C ALA A 197 8.96 -5.29 4.21
N VAL A 198 9.59 -4.25 4.73
CA VAL A 198 9.12 -2.86 4.75
C VAL A 198 9.96 -2.01 3.78
N SER A 199 9.32 -1.11 3.05
CA SER A 199 10.00 -0.04 2.33
C SER A 199 10.30 1.12 3.28
N GLU A 200 11.56 1.52 3.39
CA GLU A 200 11.99 2.52 4.39
C GLU A 200 11.46 3.94 4.13
N LEU A 201 11.09 4.28 2.89
CA LEU A 201 10.74 5.65 2.50
C LEU A 201 9.27 5.84 2.11
N SER A 202 8.54 4.80 1.76
CA SER A 202 7.17 4.91 1.27
C SER A 202 6.12 4.55 2.30
N GLU A 203 6.43 3.63 3.20
CA GLU A 203 5.52 3.26 4.28
C GLU A 203 5.69 4.23 5.45
N ARG A 204 4.61 4.87 5.90
CA ARG A 204 4.66 5.69 7.10
C ARG A 204 5.05 4.81 8.27
N LYS A 205 6.29 4.92 8.73
CA LYS A 205 6.63 4.55 10.10
C LYS A 205 5.75 5.45 10.97
N ILE A 206 4.76 4.88 11.64
CA ILE A 206 3.96 5.61 12.63
C ILE A 206 4.96 5.99 13.74
N LEU A 207 5.55 7.18 13.61
CA LEU A 207 6.36 7.83 14.64
C LEU A 207 5.40 8.22 15.77
N GLY A 208 5.32 7.41 16.77
CA GLY A 208 4.44 7.62 17.91
C GLY A 208 3.92 6.30 18.43
N GLY A 209 4.83 5.41 18.83
CA GLY A 209 4.57 4.20 19.61
C GLY A 209 3.60 3.23 18.95
N ASN A 210 4.02 2.03 18.76
CA ASN A 210 3.19 0.84 18.55
C ASN A 210 2.82 0.44 17.11
N GLN A 211 3.77 0.43 16.18
CA GLN A 211 3.70 -0.59 15.14
C GLN A 211 4.27 -1.89 15.73
N HIS A 212 3.51 -2.54 16.58
CA HIS A 212 3.81 -3.91 16.96
C HIS A 212 3.48 -4.79 15.76
N ALA A 213 4.49 -5.49 15.25
CA ALA A 213 4.28 -6.50 14.23
C ALA A 213 3.36 -7.58 14.81
N LEU A 214 2.24 -7.82 14.12
CA LEU A 214 1.26 -8.79 14.56
C LEU A 214 1.73 -10.22 14.26
N PRO A 215 1.55 -11.15 15.19
CA PRO A 215 1.91 -12.55 14.97
C PRO A 215 0.94 -13.21 13.98
N VAL A 216 1.45 -14.14 13.17
CA VAL A 216 0.65 -14.85 12.15
C VAL A 216 -0.48 -15.67 12.75
N GLU A 217 -0.34 -16.12 13.98
CA GLU A 217 -1.33 -16.83 14.77
C GLU A 217 -2.60 -16.00 15.07
N LEU A 218 -2.61 -14.72 14.68
CA LEU A 218 -3.80 -13.90 14.65
C LEU A 218 -4.89 -14.49 13.74
N PHE A 219 -4.47 -15.17 12.68
CA PHE A 219 -5.36 -15.77 11.69
C PHE A 219 -5.45 -17.28 11.89
N PRO A 220 -6.67 -17.83 12.07
CA PRO A 220 -6.87 -19.28 12.21
C PRO A 220 -6.47 -20.06 10.96
N ASP A 221 -5.99 -21.30 11.16
CA ASP A 221 -5.50 -22.17 10.07
C ASP A 221 -6.58 -22.58 9.06
N ASP A 222 -7.84 -22.56 9.44
CA ASP A 222 -8.98 -22.94 8.61
C ASP A 222 -9.52 -21.82 7.70
N ILE A 223 -8.91 -20.63 7.74
CA ILE A 223 -9.19 -19.54 6.80
C ILE A 223 -8.68 -19.91 5.41
N ALA A 224 -9.53 -19.74 4.40
CA ALA A 224 -9.18 -19.98 3.00
C ALA A 224 -8.13 -18.98 2.49
N TYR A 225 -8.32 -17.70 2.80
CA TYR A 225 -7.42 -16.62 2.37
C TYR A 225 -7.52 -15.40 3.29
N VAL A 226 -6.38 -14.72 3.49
CA VAL A 226 -6.30 -13.44 4.19
C VAL A 226 -5.73 -12.39 3.23
N ALA A 227 -6.54 -11.40 2.92
CA ALA A 227 -6.20 -10.27 2.06
C ALA A 227 -5.65 -9.10 2.88
N LEU A 228 -4.33 -8.86 2.83
CA LEU A 228 -3.65 -7.83 3.59
C LEU A 228 -3.23 -6.64 2.71
N GLY A 229 -3.39 -5.42 3.24
CA GLY A 229 -2.75 -4.21 2.77
C GLY A 229 -1.82 -3.60 3.83
N HIS A 230 -1.22 -2.47 3.53
CA HIS A 230 -0.26 -1.69 4.30
C HIS A 230 1.18 -1.82 3.82
N LEU A 231 1.64 -3.00 3.40
CA LEU A 231 2.98 -3.17 2.87
C LEU A 231 2.97 -3.13 1.34
N HIS A 232 3.75 -2.20 0.77
CA HIS A 232 3.78 -1.96 -0.67
C HIS A 232 4.50 -3.06 -1.46
N LEU A 233 5.37 -3.86 -0.79
CA LEU A 233 5.97 -5.03 -1.40
C LEU A 233 5.00 -6.21 -1.35
N ALA A 234 4.61 -6.71 -2.52
CA ALA A 234 3.81 -7.91 -2.64
C ALA A 234 4.55 -9.13 -2.06
N GLN A 235 3.99 -9.76 -1.04
CA GLN A 235 4.64 -10.84 -0.29
C GLN A 235 3.65 -11.70 0.47
N LYS A 236 4.07 -12.93 0.81
CA LYS A 236 3.39 -13.78 1.78
C LYS A 236 3.88 -13.50 3.20
N VAL A 237 3.09 -13.83 4.20
CA VAL A 237 3.47 -13.71 5.61
C VAL A 237 4.13 -15.00 6.08
N GLY A 238 5.44 -14.96 6.29
CA GLY A 238 6.22 -16.13 6.70
C GLY A 238 6.11 -17.29 5.71
N ALA A 239 5.71 -18.48 6.22
CA ALA A 239 5.50 -19.68 5.39
C ALA A 239 4.08 -19.81 4.82
N ASN A 240 3.16 -18.87 5.15
CA ASN A 240 1.74 -19.01 4.86
C ASN A 240 1.40 -18.44 3.48
N GLU A 241 1.19 -19.31 2.49
CA GLU A 241 0.87 -18.91 1.11
C GLU A 241 -0.47 -18.17 1.00
N HIS A 242 -1.41 -18.42 1.90
CA HIS A 242 -2.76 -17.87 1.90
C HIS A 242 -2.92 -16.57 2.70
N ILE A 243 -1.88 -16.11 3.39
CA ILE A 243 -1.85 -14.83 4.11
C ILE A 243 -0.90 -13.92 3.35
N ARG A 244 -1.44 -12.93 2.62
CA ARG A 244 -0.66 -12.19 1.64
C ARG A 244 -0.95 -10.70 1.63
N TYR A 245 0.11 -9.95 1.43
CA TYR A 245 0.06 -8.58 0.93
C TYR A 245 0.02 -8.60 -0.60
N SER A 246 -0.93 -7.90 -1.21
CA SER A 246 -0.95 -7.70 -2.66
C SER A 246 0.16 -6.74 -3.12
N GLY A 247 0.53 -5.83 -2.23
CA GLY A 247 1.40 -4.71 -2.51
C GLY A 247 0.68 -3.56 -3.21
N SER A 248 1.39 -2.43 -3.38
CA SER A 248 0.89 -1.28 -4.13
C SER A 248 0.82 -1.59 -5.64
N PRO A 249 -0.16 -1.03 -6.38
CA PRO A 249 -0.31 -1.30 -7.81
C PRO A 249 0.72 -0.58 -8.68
N ILE A 250 1.28 0.51 -8.19
CA ILE A 250 2.33 1.30 -8.84
C ILE A 250 3.41 1.63 -7.81
N PRO A 251 4.66 1.88 -8.21
CA PRO A 251 5.69 2.29 -7.26
C PRO A 251 5.39 3.69 -6.73
N LEU A 252 5.31 3.83 -5.42
CA LEU A 252 5.02 5.09 -4.73
C LEU A 252 6.29 5.86 -4.36
N SER A 253 7.44 5.19 -4.39
CA SER A 253 8.76 5.81 -4.20
C SER A 253 9.81 5.19 -5.12
N PHE A 254 10.97 5.87 -5.22
CA PHE A 254 12.11 5.29 -5.94
C PHE A 254 12.71 4.05 -5.27
N ASP A 255 12.40 3.78 -4.01
CA ASP A 255 12.83 2.54 -3.33
C ASP A 255 12.06 1.31 -3.78
N GLU A 256 10.95 1.51 -4.48
CA GLU A 256 10.08 0.45 -5.00
C GLU A 256 10.31 0.16 -6.50
N THR A 257 11.36 0.72 -7.10
CA THR A 257 11.66 0.55 -8.54
C THR A 257 11.75 -0.92 -8.96
N ASP A 258 12.27 -1.76 -8.07
CA ASP A 258 12.52 -3.18 -8.31
C ASP A 258 11.36 -4.09 -7.86
N TYR A 259 10.26 -3.51 -7.33
CA TYR A 259 9.11 -4.29 -6.90
C TYR A 259 8.33 -4.83 -8.09
N LEU A 260 7.86 -6.07 -7.94
CA LEU A 260 6.89 -6.66 -8.84
C LEU A 260 5.48 -6.25 -8.38
N HIS A 261 4.94 -5.20 -9.01
CA HIS A 261 3.57 -4.77 -8.73
C HIS A 261 2.58 -5.76 -9.34
N GLN A 262 1.64 -6.23 -8.52
CA GLN A 262 0.70 -7.29 -8.88
C GLN A 262 -0.64 -7.12 -8.20
N VAL A 263 -1.65 -7.78 -8.72
CA VAL A 263 -2.85 -8.16 -7.97
C VAL A 263 -2.79 -9.65 -7.67
N VAL A 264 -3.50 -10.09 -6.65
CA VAL A 264 -3.58 -11.52 -6.30
C VAL A 264 -4.95 -12.04 -6.73
N GLN A 265 -4.96 -13.03 -7.63
CA GLN A 265 -6.15 -13.79 -7.97
C GLN A 265 -6.25 -15.01 -7.07
N VAL A 266 -7.41 -15.23 -6.48
CA VAL A 266 -7.70 -16.37 -5.59
C VAL A 266 -8.90 -17.12 -6.15
N ASP A 267 -8.69 -18.36 -6.56
CA ASP A 267 -9.73 -19.24 -7.08
C ASP A 267 -10.11 -20.28 -6.03
N VAL A 268 -11.34 -20.20 -5.53
CA VAL A 268 -11.92 -21.16 -4.58
C VAL A 268 -12.80 -22.13 -5.37
N ARG A 269 -12.46 -23.45 -5.33
CA ARG A 269 -13.11 -24.50 -6.11
C ARG A 269 -13.66 -25.60 -5.21
N LEU A 270 -14.83 -26.10 -5.56
CA LEU A 270 -15.41 -27.26 -4.87
C LEU A 270 -14.49 -28.49 -4.95
N PRO A 271 -14.51 -29.38 -3.94
CA PRO A 271 -13.75 -30.62 -3.96
C PRO A 271 -14.07 -31.45 -5.22
N GLY A 272 -13.01 -31.93 -5.90
CA GLY A 272 -13.15 -32.80 -7.08
C GLY A 272 -13.35 -32.11 -8.43
N MET A 273 -13.44 -30.79 -8.50
CA MET A 273 -13.39 -30.08 -9.78
C MET A 273 -11.92 -29.96 -10.24
N ALA A 274 -11.59 -30.61 -11.35
CA ALA A 274 -10.29 -30.42 -12.00
C ALA A 274 -10.10 -28.94 -12.41
N ALA A 275 -8.87 -28.49 -12.43
CA ALA A 275 -8.53 -27.20 -13.00
C ALA A 275 -9.03 -27.18 -14.45
N GLU A 276 -10.10 -26.44 -14.72
CA GLU A 276 -10.43 -26.08 -16.11
C GLU A 276 -9.27 -25.22 -16.58
N THR A 277 -8.48 -25.77 -17.52
CA THR A 277 -7.55 -24.94 -18.29
C THR A 277 -8.43 -23.92 -18.99
N THR A 278 -8.37 -22.68 -18.53
CA THR A 278 -9.05 -21.55 -19.19
C THR A 278 -8.66 -21.63 -20.66
N PRO A 279 -9.62 -21.74 -21.60
CA PRO A 279 -9.30 -21.75 -23.02
C PRO A 279 -8.48 -20.49 -23.25
N GLY A 280 -7.26 -20.65 -23.81
CA GLY A 280 -6.35 -19.56 -24.03
C GLY A 280 -7.11 -18.36 -24.55
N SER A 281 -7.14 -17.29 -23.78
CA SER A 281 -7.79 -16.05 -24.15
C SER A 281 -7.42 -15.72 -25.57
N LEU A 282 -8.40 -15.44 -26.43
CA LEU A 282 -8.19 -14.87 -27.75
C LEU A 282 -7.27 -13.66 -27.56
N ARG A 283 -5.97 -13.87 -27.76
CA ARG A 283 -4.96 -12.83 -27.72
C ARG A 283 -5.24 -11.91 -28.91
N HIS A 284 -6.17 -10.99 -28.75
CA HIS A 284 -6.15 -9.79 -29.57
C HIS A 284 -4.78 -9.17 -29.29
N SER A 285 -4.09 -8.77 -30.36
CA SER A 285 -2.77 -8.15 -30.32
C SER A 285 -2.72 -7.03 -29.28
N LEU A 286 -2.38 -7.40 -28.05
CA LEU A 286 -2.15 -6.46 -26.97
C LEU A 286 -0.82 -5.74 -27.24
N PRO A 287 -0.71 -4.47 -26.88
CA PRO A 287 0.57 -3.76 -26.95
C PRO A 287 1.66 -4.55 -26.21
N PRO A 288 2.94 -4.45 -26.60
CA PRO A 288 4.05 -5.27 -26.07
C PRO A 288 4.16 -5.30 -24.54
N TRP A 289 3.65 -4.28 -23.84
CA TRP A 289 3.68 -4.14 -22.39
C TRP A 289 2.54 -4.90 -21.66
N LYS A 290 1.59 -5.50 -22.40
CA LYS A 290 0.46 -6.29 -21.81
C LYS A 290 0.73 -7.80 -21.72
N SER A 291 1.90 -8.31 -22.08
CA SER A 291 2.16 -9.75 -22.27
C SER A 291 3.04 -10.35 -21.18
N GLU A 292 2.67 -10.26 -19.89
CA GLU A 292 3.44 -10.94 -18.85
C GLU A 292 2.63 -12.01 -18.11
N VAL A 293 3.29 -13.14 -17.83
CA VAL A 293 2.71 -14.41 -17.41
C VAL A 293 2.28 -14.34 -15.94
N SER A 294 1.03 -14.67 -15.66
CA SER A 294 0.55 -14.98 -14.32
C SER A 294 1.27 -16.22 -13.77
N GLN A 295 1.68 -16.19 -12.49
CA GLN A 295 2.36 -17.30 -11.84
C GLN A 295 1.52 -17.83 -10.68
N SER A 296 1.27 -19.14 -10.65
CA SER A 296 0.71 -19.79 -9.46
C SER A 296 1.74 -19.68 -8.31
N VAL A 297 1.30 -19.13 -7.18
CA VAL A 297 2.15 -18.87 -6.02
C VAL A 297 1.71 -19.62 -4.77
N GLY A 298 0.61 -20.38 -4.83
CA GLY A 298 0.14 -21.19 -3.72
C GLY A 298 -1.08 -22.03 -4.07
N ASN A 299 -1.23 -23.16 -3.38
CA ASN A 299 -2.39 -24.04 -3.46
C ASN A 299 -2.61 -24.70 -2.09
N ARG A 300 -3.86 -24.76 -1.63
CA ARG A 300 -4.23 -25.40 -0.37
C ARG A 300 -5.68 -25.90 -0.39
N CYS A 301 -6.06 -26.70 0.60
CA CYS A 301 -7.47 -26.97 0.89
C CYS A 301 -7.90 -26.17 2.12
N ASP A 302 -9.08 -25.59 2.08
CA ASP A 302 -9.69 -24.89 3.21
C ASP A 302 -10.51 -25.84 4.12
N ARG A 303 -11.17 -25.26 5.15
CA ARG A 303 -12.03 -26.00 6.08
C ARG A 303 -13.21 -26.72 5.42
N ALA A 304 -13.70 -26.21 4.30
CA ALA A 304 -14.78 -26.78 3.52
C ALA A 304 -14.28 -27.88 2.56
N GLY A 305 -12.98 -28.21 2.58
CA GLY A 305 -12.35 -29.13 1.66
C GLY A 305 -12.26 -28.60 0.22
N GLN A 306 -12.44 -27.28 0.04
CA GLN A 306 -12.33 -26.62 -1.24
C GLN A 306 -10.87 -26.36 -1.59
N SER A 307 -10.51 -26.51 -2.87
CA SER A 307 -9.16 -26.14 -3.34
C SER A 307 -9.08 -24.63 -3.52
N VAL A 308 -8.08 -24.03 -2.88
CA VAL A 308 -7.78 -22.60 -2.99
C VAL A 308 -6.48 -22.47 -3.77
N GLU A 309 -6.57 -21.96 -4.98
CA GLU A 309 -5.43 -21.66 -5.84
C GLU A 309 -5.15 -20.16 -5.83
N ILE A 310 -3.88 -19.77 -5.65
CA ILE A 310 -3.45 -18.39 -5.53
C ILE A 310 -2.49 -18.07 -6.67
N THR A 311 -2.80 -17.02 -7.43
CA THR A 311 -2.05 -16.62 -8.61
C THR A 311 -1.66 -15.14 -8.51
N ALA A 312 -0.38 -14.84 -8.70
CA ALA A 312 0.10 -13.48 -8.85
C ALA A 312 -0.12 -13.02 -10.30
N VAL A 313 -0.88 -11.95 -10.49
CA VAL A 313 -1.15 -11.34 -11.80
C VAL A 313 -0.41 -10.03 -11.88
N LYS A 314 0.64 -9.96 -12.69
CA LYS A 314 1.50 -8.78 -12.79
C LYS A 314 0.76 -7.61 -13.42
N ILE A 315 0.91 -6.43 -12.81
CA ILE A 315 0.37 -5.17 -13.33
C ILE A 315 1.35 -4.58 -14.37
N PRO A 316 0.87 -4.24 -15.58
CA PRO A 316 1.72 -3.57 -16.58
C PRO A 316 2.10 -2.17 -16.11
N ARG A 317 3.38 -1.85 -16.17
CA ARG A 317 3.87 -0.52 -15.78
C ARG A 317 3.69 0.47 -16.93
N SER A 318 2.95 1.54 -16.72
CA SER A 318 2.69 2.58 -17.73
C SER A 318 3.72 3.69 -17.74
N VAL A 319 4.40 3.95 -16.61
CA VAL A 319 5.49 4.90 -16.47
C VAL A 319 6.61 4.22 -15.68
N GLN A 320 7.83 4.26 -16.21
CA GLN A 320 8.99 3.69 -15.53
C GLN A 320 9.54 4.68 -14.49
N LEU A 321 9.98 4.15 -13.35
CA LEU A 321 10.84 4.86 -12.42
C LEU A 321 12.27 4.39 -12.65
N LEU A 322 13.17 5.34 -12.90
CA LEU A 322 14.59 5.08 -13.11
C LEU A 322 15.39 5.74 -11.98
N ARG A 323 16.28 4.97 -11.38
CA ARG A 323 17.25 5.47 -10.42
C ARG A 323 18.66 5.20 -10.95
N ILE A 324 19.50 6.20 -10.99
CA ILE A 324 20.89 6.09 -11.48
C ILE A 324 21.85 6.59 -10.38
N PRO A 325 22.78 5.71 -9.92
CA PRO A 325 22.86 4.28 -10.20
C PRO A 325 21.70 3.50 -9.57
N ASN A 326 21.47 2.29 -10.05
CA ASN A 326 20.49 1.39 -9.46
C ASN A 326 20.88 1.03 -8.02
N GLY A 327 19.89 0.79 -7.17
CA GLY A 327 20.11 0.39 -5.78
C GLY A 327 20.28 1.58 -4.82
N LYS A 328 20.96 1.34 -3.68
CA LYS A 328 21.10 2.32 -2.60
C LYS A 328 22.38 3.17 -2.70
N ASP A 329 23.28 2.86 -3.60
CA ASP A 329 24.60 3.50 -3.71
C ASP A 329 24.54 4.86 -4.41
N PHE A 330 25.62 5.63 -4.25
CA PHE A 330 25.86 6.89 -4.94
C PHE A 330 27.07 6.73 -5.84
N ALA A 331 27.02 7.22 -7.07
CA ALA A 331 28.12 7.20 -8.05
C ALA A 331 28.71 8.60 -8.24
N VAL A 332 29.95 8.70 -8.71
CA VAL A 332 30.54 9.98 -9.09
C VAL A 332 29.85 10.55 -10.34
N LEU A 333 29.87 11.87 -10.49
CA LEU A 333 29.13 12.55 -11.55
C LEU A 333 29.44 12.01 -12.97
N SER A 334 30.73 11.73 -13.24
CA SER A 334 31.15 11.19 -14.53
C SER A 334 30.54 9.81 -14.87
N GLU A 335 30.37 8.94 -13.87
CA GLU A 335 29.71 7.65 -14.03
C GLU A 335 28.21 7.82 -14.27
N VAL A 336 27.56 8.75 -13.52
CA VAL A 336 26.13 9.06 -13.72
C VAL A 336 25.88 9.60 -15.12
N ILE A 337 26.73 10.52 -15.61
CA ILE A 337 26.64 11.05 -16.99
C ILE A 337 26.84 9.91 -18.00
N GLY A 338 27.83 9.06 -17.82
CA GLY A 338 28.05 7.92 -18.69
C GLY A 338 26.88 6.95 -18.75
N HIS A 339 26.20 6.72 -17.62
CA HIS A 339 24.95 5.93 -17.61
C HIS A 339 23.81 6.64 -18.36
N LEU A 340 23.65 7.95 -18.19
CA LEU A 340 22.61 8.74 -18.88
C LEU A 340 22.83 8.71 -20.40
N GLU A 341 24.06 8.88 -20.88
CA GLU A 341 24.40 8.90 -22.32
C GLU A 341 24.16 7.53 -23.00
N ASN A 342 24.19 6.44 -22.22
CA ASN A 342 23.95 5.08 -22.72
C ASN A 342 22.50 4.60 -22.54
N LEU A 343 21.60 5.46 -22.01
CA LEU A 343 20.18 5.11 -21.89
C LEU A 343 19.53 5.04 -23.26
N ILE A 344 18.93 3.88 -23.55
CA ILE A 344 18.09 3.67 -24.73
C ILE A 344 16.64 3.69 -24.25
N LEU A 345 15.89 4.71 -24.64
CA LEU A 345 14.51 4.90 -24.24
C LEU A 345 13.65 5.22 -25.46
N ASP A 346 12.40 4.75 -25.41
CA ASP A 346 11.40 5.10 -26.40
C ASP A 346 10.98 6.57 -26.28
N ASP A 347 10.71 7.22 -27.41
CA ASP A 347 10.15 8.59 -27.40
C ASP A 347 8.64 8.53 -27.15
N LEU A 348 8.29 8.66 -25.90
CA LEU A 348 6.92 8.61 -25.39
C LEU A 348 6.37 10.03 -25.15
N PRO A 349 5.03 10.18 -25.12
CA PRO A 349 4.40 11.40 -24.63
C PRO A 349 4.97 11.81 -23.28
N ILE A 350 5.05 13.11 -23.01
CA ILE A 350 5.75 13.64 -21.83
C ILE A 350 5.22 13.06 -20.50
N GLU A 351 3.92 12.78 -20.44
CA GLU A 351 3.27 12.21 -19.25
C GLU A 351 3.67 10.74 -18.98
N GLN A 352 4.11 10.02 -20.03
CA GLN A 352 4.53 8.62 -19.97
C GLN A 352 6.04 8.43 -19.93
N ARG A 353 6.81 9.53 -20.12
CA ARG A 353 8.28 9.46 -20.03
C ARG A 353 8.72 9.00 -18.64
N PRO A 354 9.77 8.19 -18.54
CA PRO A 354 10.32 7.72 -17.28
C PRO A 354 10.60 8.85 -16.29
N LEU A 355 10.29 8.62 -15.01
CA LEU A 355 10.63 9.51 -13.90
C LEU A 355 12.01 9.13 -13.40
N LEU A 356 12.91 10.10 -13.25
CA LEU A 356 14.33 9.88 -12.97
C LEU A 356 14.75 10.47 -11.62
N GLU A 357 15.40 9.63 -10.80
CA GLU A 357 16.22 10.05 -9.65
C GLU A 357 17.70 9.80 -9.96
N LEU A 358 18.53 10.82 -9.71
CA LEU A 358 19.98 10.69 -9.77
C LEU A 358 20.58 10.72 -8.36
N ARG A 359 21.54 9.82 -8.07
CA ARG A 359 22.24 9.72 -6.80
C ARG A 359 23.73 9.94 -7.00
N ILE A 360 24.23 11.12 -6.61
CA ILE A 360 25.55 11.59 -6.96
C ILE A 360 26.42 11.73 -5.71
N ARG A 361 27.60 11.09 -5.73
CA ARG A 361 28.64 11.26 -4.72
C ARG A 361 29.55 12.41 -5.11
N LEU A 362 29.70 13.37 -4.21
CA LEU A 362 30.54 14.55 -4.37
C LEU A 362 31.66 14.54 -3.32
N GLU A 363 32.85 15.01 -3.67
CA GLU A 363 33.93 15.24 -2.71
C GLU A 363 33.77 16.60 -1.99
N LYS A 364 33.20 17.57 -2.70
CA LYS A 364 32.90 18.92 -2.24
C LYS A 364 31.69 19.47 -2.97
N PRO A 365 31.02 20.52 -2.44
CA PRO A 365 29.95 21.18 -3.14
C PRO A 365 30.39 21.61 -4.55
N GLU A 366 29.60 21.21 -5.57
CA GLU A 366 29.90 21.49 -6.98
C GLU A 366 28.92 22.53 -7.51
N PRO A 367 29.35 23.81 -7.67
CA PRO A 367 28.54 24.83 -8.28
C PRO A 367 28.25 24.46 -9.74
N GLY A 368 26.97 24.54 -10.16
CA GLY A 368 26.56 24.21 -11.53
C GLY A 368 26.27 22.73 -11.78
N LEU A 369 26.33 21.86 -10.75
CA LEU A 369 25.96 20.43 -10.88
C LEU A 369 24.63 20.23 -11.60
N ARG A 370 23.60 20.98 -11.20
CA ARG A 370 22.27 20.88 -11.80
C ARG A 370 22.29 21.24 -13.28
N GLN A 371 23.01 22.28 -13.67
CA GLN A 371 23.11 22.71 -15.07
C GLN A 371 23.80 21.64 -15.94
N GLN A 372 24.90 21.04 -15.47
CA GLN A 372 25.57 19.96 -16.19
C GLN A 372 24.66 18.78 -16.43
N ILE A 373 23.85 18.40 -15.41
CA ILE A 373 22.87 17.33 -15.51
C ILE A 373 21.76 17.69 -16.50
N GLU A 374 21.20 18.89 -16.41
CA GLU A 374 20.13 19.37 -17.29
C GLU A 374 20.55 19.41 -18.76
N GLU A 375 21.81 19.75 -19.05
CA GLU A 375 22.38 19.69 -20.42
C GLU A 375 22.32 18.28 -21.01
N VAL A 376 22.66 17.26 -20.22
CA VAL A 376 22.61 15.86 -20.67
C VAL A 376 21.15 15.39 -20.80
N ILE A 377 20.34 15.65 -19.80
CA ILE A 377 18.95 15.21 -19.74
C ILE A 377 18.08 15.86 -20.82
N SER A 378 18.38 17.11 -21.23
CA SER A 378 17.63 17.80 -22.28
C SER A 378 17.56 17.01 -23.60
N LYS A 379 18.47 16.06 -23.82
CA LYS A 379 18.54 15.20 -25.01
C LYS A 379 17.82 13.86 -24.83
N LEU A 380 17.33 13.57 -23.62
CA LEU A 380 16.72 12.29 -23.27
C LEU A 380 15.21 12.42 -23.05
N PRO A 381 14.40 11.43 -23.44
CA PRO A 381 12.96 11.43 -23.18
C PRO A 381 12.64 11.00 -21.73
N VAL A 382 13.17 11.72 -20.74
CA VAL A 382 12.96 11.46 -19.29
C VAL A 382 12.45 12.71 -18.58
N ARG A 383 11.92 12.52 -17.38
CA ARG A 383 11.54 13.61 -16.46
C ARG A 383 12.38 13.51 -15.19
N LEU A 384 13.32 14.44 -15.00
CA LEU A 384 14.12 14.50 -13.78
C LEU A 384 13.27 14.97 -12.60
N LEU A 385 13.12 14.14 -11.57
CA LEU A 385 12.38 14.47 -10.35
C LEU A 385 13.29 14.86 -9.20
N LYS A 386 14.42 14.13 -9.05
CA LYS A 386 15.26 14.29 -7.88
C LYS A 386 16.75 14.12 -8.20
N ILE A 387 17.56 14.97 -7.59
CA ILE A 387 19.00 14.79 -7.49
C ILE A 387 19.33 14.67 -6.02
N SER A 388 19.79 13.48 -5.61
CA SER A 388 20.28 13.19 -4.26
C SER A 388 21.80 13.25 -4.25
N THR A 389 22.40 13.95 -3.29
CA THR A 389 23.86 14.07 -3.17
C THR A 389 24.34 13.50 -1.85
N ALA A 390 25.48 12.78 -1.88
CA ALA A 390 26.24 12.34 -0.72
C ALA A 390 27.65 12.86 -0.82
N TYR A 391 28.29 13.23 0.30
CA TYR A 391 29.65 13.74 0.33
C TYR A 391 30.63 12.69 0.82
N SER A 392 31.75 12.49 0.07
CA SER A 392 32.85 11.63 0.49
C SER A 392 33.53 12.24 1.71
N GLY A 393 33.46 11.59 2.86
CA GLY A 393 34.06 12.06 4.11
C GLY A 393 33.08 12.38 5.24
N SER A 394 31.77 12.38 4.98
CA SER A 394 30.78 12.42 6.03
C SER A 394 30.27 11.00 6.39
N GLU A 395 31.22 10.09 6.71
CA GLU A 395 30.87 8.79 7.32
C GLU A 395 30.35 8.92 8.77
N LYS A 396 29.95 10.11 9.16
CA LYS A 396 29.05 10.29 10.30
C LYS A 396 27.66 10.58 9.77
N SER A 397 27.01 9.53 9.28
CA SER A 397 25.56 9.47 9.19
C SER A 397 24.98 9.88 10.54
N LEU A 398 23.87 10.60 10.55
CA LEU A 398 23.04 10.80 11.76
C LEU A 398 22.71 9.46 12.47
N ALA A 399 22.88 8.33 11.80
CA ALA A 399 22.76 6.99 12.36
C ALA A 399 23.95 6.56 13.24
N ASP A 400 25.14 7.21 13.13
CA ASP A 400 26.32 6.93 13.98
C ASP A 400 26.38 7.79 15.24
N LEU A 401 25.49 8.73 15.38
CA LEU A 401 25.15 9.29 16.67
C LEU A 401 24.42 8.17 17.43
N LYS A 402 25.13 7.47 18.30
CA LYS A 402 24.52 6.62 19.32
C LYS A 402 23.46 7.45 20.04
N ILE A 403 22.20 7.25 19.65
CA ILE A 403 21.06 7.78 20.36
C ILE A 403 20.91 6.88 21.60
N GLU A 404 21.72 7.12 22.60
CA GLU A 404 21.51 6.61 23.95
C GLU A 404 20.44 7.44 24.71
N GLU A 405 20.02 8.56 24.15
CA GLU A 405 18.94 9.40 24.69
C GLU A 405 17.65 9.12 23.92
N ARG A 406 16.60 8.71 24.63
CA ARG A 406 15.26 8.52 24.05
C ARG A 406 14.76 9.87 23.52
N LEU A 407 14.15 9.88 22.35
CA LEU A 407 13.56 11.09 21.73
C LEU A 407 12.57 11.83 22.67
N GLU A 408 12.00 11.13 23.64
CA GLU A 408 11.10 11.67 24.67
C GLU A 408 11.82 12.54 25.72
N GLU A 409 13.17 12.49 25.78
CA GLU A 409 14.00 13.25 26.71
C GLU A 409 14.64 14.50 26.07
N LEU A 410 14.55 14.65 24.75
CA LEU A 410 15.14 15.79 24.04
C LEU A 410 14.20 17.01 24.11
N GLN A 411 14.65 18.07 24.76
CA GLN A 411 13.97 19.36 24.72
C GLN A 411 14.05 19.98 23.31
N PRO A 412 13.00 20.64 22.80
CA PRO A 412 13.04 21.30 21.48
C PRO A 412 14.22 22.23 21.28
N LEU A 413 14.68 22.89 22.34
CA LEU A 413 15.85 23.77 22.32
C LEU A 413 17.17 23.00 22.06
N ASP A 414 17.32 21.80 22.61
CA ASP A 414 18.53 20.98 22.41
C ASP A 414 18.62 20.53 20.93
N VAL A 415 17.49 20.16 20.34
CA VAL A 415 17.40 19.82 18.91
C VAL A 415 17.77 21.02 18.05
N PHE A 416 17.24 22.21 18.37
CA PHE A 416 17.55 23.45 17.67
C PHE A 416 19.05 23.78 17.74
N GLN A 417 19.67 23.71 18.94
CA GLN A 417 21.07 23.99 19.11
C GLN A 417 21.97 23.03 18.34
N ARG A 418 21.66 21.71 18.36
CA ARG A 418 22.38 20.70 17.58
C ARG A 418 22.24 20.95 16.07
N CYS A 419 21.05 21.29 15.59
CA CYS A 419 20.84 21.66 14.19
C CYS A 419 21.63 22.92 13.78
N TYR A 420 21.65 23.92 14.65
CA TYR A 420 22.40 25.17 14.42
C TYR A 420 23.89 24.91 14.35
N GLN A 421 24.44 24.14 15.31
CA GLN A 421 25.83 23.77 15.38
C GLN A 421 26.26 22.95 14.15
N ASN A 422 25.44 21.98 13.73
CA ASN A 422 25.73 21.20 12.53
C ASN A 422 25.71 22.03 11.23
N LYS A 423 24.91 23.08 11.18
CA LYS A 423 24.77 23.91 9.98
C LYS A 423 25.82 25.00 9.88
N TYR A 424 26.24 25.56 11.03
CA TYR A 424 27.10 26.76 11.09
C TYR A 424 28.44 26.53 11.75
N ASP A 425 28.69 25.31 12.26
CA ASP A 425 29.89 24.93 13.02
C ASP A 425 30.19 25.87 14.20
N LYS A 426 29.11 26.39 14.83
CA LYS A 426 29.11 27.32 15.95
C LYS A 426 27.89 27.12 16.82
N ASP A 427 28.00 27.45 18.12
CA ASP A 427 26.85 27.47 19.00
C ASP A 427 25.84 28.56 18.61
N ALA A 428 24.54 28.31 18.82
CA ALA A 428 23.53 29.31 18.58
C ALA A 428 23.65 30.50 19.52
N PRO A 429 23.62 31.74 19.02
CA PRO A 429 23.68 32.93 19.89
C PRO A 429 22.50 32.93 20.87
N GLU A 430 22.77 33.48 22.08
CA GLU A 430 21.79 33.50 23.18
C GLU A 430 20.48 34.18 22.79
N ALA A 431 20.52 35.24 21.98
CA ALA A 431 19.35 35.91 21.41
C ALA A 431 18.52 35.01 20.51
N MET A 432 19.13 34.07 19.80
CA MET A 432 18.42 33.14 18.89
C MET A 432 17.79 31.98 19.68
N ASN A 433 18.43 31.54 20.75
CA ASN A 433 17.86 30.58 21.70
C ASN A 433 16.62 31.17 22.39
N ALA A 434 16.68 32.44 22.80
CA ALA A 434 15.55 33.15 23.40
C ALA A 434 14.37 33.26 22.43
N LEU A 435 14.61 33.65 21.18
CA LEU A 435 13.58 33.74 20.12
C LEU A 435 12.96 32.38 19.80
N PHE A 436 13.76 31.32 19.77
CA PHE A 436 13.27 29.97 19.54
C PHE A 436 12.35 29.50 20.67
N ASN A 437 12.70 29.76 21.94
CA ASN A 437 11.85 29.44 23.09
C ASN A 437 10.53 30.21 23.04
N GLU A 438 10.55 31.50 22.69
CA GLU A 438 9.34 32.31 22.53
C GLU A 438 8.40 31.76 21.45
N LEU A 439 8.96 31.24 20.33
CA LEU A 439 8.21 30.57 19.27
C LEU A 439 7.58 29.25 19.77
N VAL A 440 8.34 28.45 20.50
CA VAL A 440 7.81 27.18 21.07
C VAL A 440 6.69 27.43 22.06
N GLU A 441 6.86 28.41 22.95
CA GLU A 441 5.80 28.80 23.91
C GLU A 441 4.54 29.35 23.22
N SER A 442 4.70 30.11 22.13
CA SER A 442 3.57 30.64 21.35
C SER A 442 2.76 29.53 20.65
N LEU A 443 3.42 28.44 20.26
CA LEU A 443 2.76 27.28 19.63
C LEU A 443 2.05 26.40 20.67
N GLN A 444 2.61 26.28 21.88
CA GLN A 444 1.99 25.50 22.96
C GLN A 444 0.82 26.22 23.65
N GLY A 445 0.77 27.55 23.54
CA GLY A 445 -0.33 28.35 24.07
C GLY A 445 -1.54 28.53 23.15
N SER A 446 -1.54 27.90 21.98
CA SER A 446 -2.60 28.00 20.97
C SER A 446 -3.44 26.72 20.82
N GLU A 447 -3.34 25.74 21.76
CA GLU A 447 -4.22 24.58 21.85
C GLU A 447 -5.37 24.79 22.86
#